data_96942a88f9d3cfd3622eacd51a6ea89c
#
_entry.id   96942a88f9d3cfd3622eacd51a6ea89c
#
_cell.length_a   1.000
_cell.length_b   1.000
_cell.length_c   1.000
_cell.angle_alpha   90.00
_cell.angle_beta   90.00
_cell.angle_gamma   90.00
#
_symmetry.space_group_name_H-M   'P 1'
#
loop_
_entity.id
_entity.type
_entity.pdbx_description
1 polymer ?
#
loop_
_entity_poly.entity_id
_entity_poly.type
_entity_poly.pdbx_seq_one_letter_code
_entity_poly.pdbx_strand_id
1 'polypeptide(L)'
;YKVSRSYSYDIIGYGASQINYGSTKIDTLPTNKDYNYKLENGKLQEVTKDGKKPSSFLLGSVPSYSTAHITAESILGKGSILLGQLRALVSQDLTLDTAQQEAAFQALAHIALLGHALKEDTWSLRSGCTLIPERTYWTGVYPGQQEEQLEILTVEDLKQETAQAIAK
;
A
#
# COMPACT_ATOMS: atom_id res chain seq x y z
N TYR A 1 9.86 20.49 9.68
CA TYR A 1 8.72 20.92 8.84
C TYR A 1 7.64 19.84 8.76
N LYS A 2 6.36 20.22 8.83
CA LYS A 2 5.23 19.31 8.65
C LYS A 2 4.76 19.36 7.20
N VAL A 3 5.30 18.49 6.36
CA VAL A 3 5.02 18.45 4.91
C VAL A 3 3.77 17.64 4.54
N SER A 4 3.08 17.03 5.49
CA SER A 4 1.97 16.08 5.27
C SER A 4 0.79 16.62 4.45
N ARG A 5 0.61 17.94 4.37
CA ARG A 5 -0.45 18.57 3.58
C ARG A 5 -0.01 18.94 2.17
N SER A 6 1.29 18.91 1.90
CA SER A 6 1.86 19.24 0.58
C SER A 6 1.97 18.03 -0.34
N TYR A 7 1.62 16.85 0.19
CA TYR A 7 1.67 15.58 -0.52
C TYR A 7 0.35 14.84 -0.34
N SER A 8 -0.24 14.39 -1.43
CA SER A 8 -1.42 13.52 -1.41
C SER A 8 -1.26 12.38 -2.40
N TYR A 9 -1.96 11.27 -2.14
CA TYR A 9 -2.01 10.14 -3.03
C TYR A 9 -3.33 9.40 -2.85
N ASP A 10 -4.03 9.19 -3.95
CA ASP A 10 -5.31 8.50 -4.01
C ASP A 10 -5.23 7.30 -4.96
N ILE A 11 -5.95 6.24 -4.63
CA ILE A 11 -6.12 5.07 -5.49
C ILE A 11 -7.60 4.95 -5.79
N ILE A 12 -7.94 5.00 -7.06
CA ILE A 12 -9.31 5.02 -7.56
C ILE A 12 -9.53 3.79 -8.43
N GLY A 13 -10.51 2.96 -8.09
CA GLY A 13 -10.94 1.83 -8.92
C GLY A 13 -12.13 2.22 -9.77
N TYR A 14 -12.05 2.04 -11.08
CA TYR A 14 -13.14 2.22 -12.02
C TYR A 14 -13.78 0.88 -12.35
N GLY A 15 -15.10 0.86 -12.59
CA GLY A 15 -15.83 -0.38 -12.82
C GLY A 15 -15.77 -1.35 -11.63
N ALA A 16 -15.71 -0.80 -10.42
CA ALA A 16 -15.54 -1.59 -9.21
C ALA A 16 -16.77 -2.46 -8.95
N SER A 17 -16.54 -3.75 -8.70
CA SER A 17 -17.56 -4.69 -8.27
C SER A 17 -17.10 -5.46 -7.04
N GLN A 18 -18.06 -5.78 -6.18
CA GLN A 18 -17.79 -6.59 -5.02
C GLN A 18 -17.91 -8.06 -5.38
N ILE A 19 -16.88 -8.83 -5.08
CA ILE A 19 -16.92 -10.29 -5.16
C ILE A 19 -16.77 -10.87 -3.76
N ASN A 20 -17.58 -11.88 -3.46
CA ASN A 20 -17.44 -12.66 -2.25
C ASN A 20 -16.48 -13.81 -2.56
N TYR A 21 -15.30 -13.74 -2.00
CA TYR A 21 -14.32 -14.81 -2.09
C TYR A 21 -14.31 -15.55 -0.74
N GLY A 22 -14.74 -16.78 -0.76
CA GLY A 22 -14.70 -17.65 0.39
C GLY A 22 -14.07 -18.98 0.01
N SER A 23 -13.06 -19.42 0.74
CA SER A 23 -12.62 -20.80 0.71
C SER A 23 -12.96 -21.43 2.04
N THR A 24 -13.77 -22.49 2.00
CA THR A 24 -14.01 -23.34 3.16
C THR A 24 -13.18 -24.58 2.98
N LYS A 25 -12.20 -24.80 3.85
CA LYS A 25 -11.57 -26.11 3.96
C LYS A 25 -12.53 -26.99 4.75
N ILE A 26 -13.17 -27.91 4.06
CA ILE A 26 -14.02 -28.92 4.68
C ILE A 26 -13.17 -30.16 4.88
N ASP A 27 -12.85 -30.45 6.14
CA ASP A 27 -12.27 -31.74 6.48
C ASP A 27 -13.36 -32.82 6.44
N THR A 28 -12.98 -34.00 6.01
CA THR A 28 -13.89 -35.14 5.90
C THR A 28 -14.41 -35.66 7.25
N LEU A 29 -13.87 -35.19 8.35
CA LEU A 29 -14.33 -35.52 9.68
C LEU A 29 -15.46 -34.59 10.11
N PRO A 30 -16.57 -35.12 10.63
CA PRO A 30 -17.64 -34.30 11.17
C PRO A 30 -17.12 -33.42 12.31
N THR A 31 -17.34 -32.11 12.19
CA THR A 31 -16.95 -31.12 13.19
C THR A 31 -17.98 -31.01 14.33
N ASN A 32 -18.75 -32.04 14.57
CA ASN A 32 -19.74 -32.02 15.63
C ASN A 32 -19.02 -31.86 16.97
N LYS A 33 -19.46 -30.92 17.79
CA LYS A 33 -18.82 -30.58 19.07
C LYS A 33 -18.78 -31.75 20.08
N ASP A 34 -19.58 -32.77 19.83
CA ASP A 34 -19.81 -33.87 20.73
C ASP A 34 -18.88 -35.06 20.48
N TYR A 35 -18.12 -35.07 19.40
CA TYR A 35 -17.22 -36.16 19.07
C TYR A 35 -15.76 -35.82 19.43
N ASN A 36 -15.12 -36.80 20.06
CA ASN A 36 -13.69 -36.82 20.32
C ASN A 36 -13.04 -37.93 19.53
N TYR A 37 -11.76 -37.82 19.29
CA TYR A 37 -11.00 -38.78 18.48
C TYR A 37 -9.75 -39.21 19.21
N LYS A 38 -9.35 -40.46 19.00
CA LYS A 38 -8.10 -41.02 19.50
C LYS A 38 -7.33 -41.61 18.32
N LEU A 39 -6.04 -41.39 18.29
CA LEU A 39 -5.17 -41.99 17.28
C LEU A 39 -4.71 -43.37 17.76
N GLU A 40 -5.19 -44.44 17.14
CA GLU A 40 -4.77 -45.80 17.39
C GLU A 40 -4.30 -46.46 16.08
N ASN A 41 -3.12 -47.03 16.10
CA ASN A 41 -2.50 -47.73 14.96
C ASN A 41 -2.48 -46.85 13.67
N GLY A 42 -2.23 -45.52 13.81
CA GLY A 42 -2.19 -44.60 12.67
C GLY A 42 -3.57 -44.23 12.09
N LYS A 43 -4.67 -44.68 12.71
CA LYS A 43 -6.03 -44.34 12.31
C LYS A 43 -6.74 -43.53 13.38
N LEU A 44 -7.47 -42.52 12.98
CA LEU A 44 -8.34 -41.76 13.90
C LEU A 44 -9.62 -42.56 14.13
N GLN A 45 -9.88 -42.87 15.38
CA GLN A 45 -11.12 -43.53 15.85
C GLN A 45 -11.94 -42.56 16.66
N GLU A 46 -13.22 -42.55 16.46
CA GLU A 46 -14.18 -41.78 17.23
C GLU A 46 -14.40 -42.46 18.59
N VAL A 47 -14.33 -41.65 19.66
CA VAL A 47 -14.51 -42.12 21.03
C VAL A 47 -15.43 -41.16 21.78
N THR A 48 -16.23 -41.74 22.70
CA THR A 48 -17.18 -40.95 23.52
C THR A 48 -16.52 -40.34 24.75
N LYS A 49 -15.41 -40.92 25.22
CA LYS A 49 -14.65 -40.42 26.39
C LYS A 49 -13.15 -40.50 26.10
N ASP A 50 -12.39 -39.65 26.79
CA ASP A 50 -10.92 -39.63 26.76
C ASP A 50 -10.27 -39.36 25.37
N GLY A 51 -11.03 -38.80 24.42
CA GLY A 51 -10.52 -38.38 23.13
C GLY A 51 -10.13 -36.92 23.10
N LYS A 52 -9.44 -36.53 22.04
CA LYS A 52 -9.10 -35.15 21.74
C LYS A 52 -10.00 -34.61 20.64
N LYS A 53 -10.24 -33.31 20.65
CA LYS A 53 -10.99 -32.63 19.59
C LYS A 53 -10.24 -32.73 18.26
N PRO A 54 -10.96 -32.69 17.10
CA PRO A 54 -10.32 -32.73 15.78
C PRO A 54 -9.22 -31.68 15.61
N SER A 55 -9.38 -30.50 16.17
CA SER A 55 -8.39 -29.41 16.12
C SER A 55 -7.05 -29.77 16.75
N SER A 56 -7.04 -30.71 17.71
CA SER A 56 -5.80 -31.22 18.34
C SER A 56 -4.98 -32.11 17.39
N PHE A 57 -5.58 -32.57 16.30
CA PHE A 57 -4.94 -33.34 15.25
C PHE A 57 -4.72 -32.50 13.97
N LEU A 58 -4.74 -31.18 14.08
CA LEU A 58 -4.68 -30.24 12.97
C LEU A 58 -5.81 -30.42 11.94
N LEU A 59 -6.90 -31.06 12.36
CA LEU A 59 -8.10 -31.26 11.58
C LEU A 59 -9.18 -30.31 12.11
N GLY A 60 -9.97 -29.76 11.26
CA GLY A 60 -11.06 -28.87 11.64
C GLY A 60 -11.55 -28.05 10.48
N SER A 61 -12.80 -27.65 10.50
CA SER A 61 -13.29 -26.66 9.54
C SER A 61 -12.73 -25.30 9.92
N VAL A 62 -12.00 -24.69 9.01
CA VAL A 62 -11.73 -23.26 9.09
C VAL A 62 -13.05 -22.55 8.82
N PRO A 63 -13.53 -21.69 9.74
CA PRO A 63 -14.74 -20.92 9.48
C PRO A 63 -14.56 -20.18 8.17
N SER A 64 -15.56 -20.30 7.28
CA SER A 64 -15.56 -19.56 6.02
C SER A 64 -15.62 -18.07 6.33
N TYR A 65 -14.53 -17.38 6.08
CA TYR A 65 -14.57 -15.92 6.04
C TYR A 65 -15.04 -15.53 4.64
N SER A 66 -16.26 -15.05 4.51
CA SER A 66 -16.61 -14.30 3.32
C SER A 66 -15.92 -12.93 3.45
N THR A 67 -14.72 -12.83 2.94
CA THR A 67 -14.08 -11.53 2.75
C THR A 67 -14.65 -10.95 1.47
N ALA A 68 -15.31 -9.81 1.60
CA ALA A 68 -15.66 -9.01 0.45
C ALA A 68 -14.36 -8.50 -0.19
N HIS A 69 -14.11 -8.93 -1.42
CA HIS A 69 -13.05 -8.37 -2.25
C HIS A 69 -13.67 -7.40 -3.25
N ILE A 70 -12.90 -6.40 -3.62
CA ILE A 70 -13.29 -5.46 -4.67
C ILE A 70 -12.41 -5.78 -5.88
N THR A 71 -13.04 -6.04 -7.01
CA THR A 71 -12.39 -6.06 -8.31
C THR A 71 -12.67 -4.74 -9.01
N ALA A 72 -11.75 -4.29 -9.85
CA ALA A 72 -11.93 -3.11 -10.68
C ALA A 72 -11.44 -3.41 -12.11
N GLU A 73 -12.09 -2.83 -13.10
CA GLU A 73 -11.69 -2.93 -14.50
C GLU A 73 -10.38 -2.19 -14.76
N SER A 74 -10.21 -1.06 -14.09
CA SER A 74 -8.97 -0.31 -14.09
C SER A 74 -8.72 0.36 -12.75
N ILE A 75 -7.46 0.55 -12.41
CA ILE A 75 -7.03 1.19 -11.17
C ILE A 75 -6.11 2.35 -11.52
N LEU A 76 -6.47 3.55 -11.06
CA LEU A 76 -5.68 4.76 -11.22
C LEU A 76 -5.08 5.15 -9.88
N GLY A 77 -3.75 5.27 -9.81
CA GLY A 77 -3.09 5.99 -8.74
C GLY A 77 -2.87 7.44 -9.15
N LYS A 78 -3.31 8.37 -8.33
CA LYS A 78 -3.09 9.78 -8.54
C LYS A 78 -2.45 10.39 -7.31
N GLY A 79 -1.28 10.99 -7.50
CA GLY A 79 -0.62 11.74 -6.45
C GLY A 79 -0.44 13.20 -6.84
N SER A 80 -0.24 14.05 -5.86
CA SER A 80 0.12 15.46 -6.10
C SER A 80 1.13 15.95 -5.07
N ILE A 81 2.02 16.82 -5.52
CA ILE A 81 2.99 17.54 -4.71
C ILE A 81 2.71 19.04 -4.90
N LEU A 82 2.32 19.70 -3.83
CA LEU A 82 1.97 21.12 -3.85
C LEU A 82 3.22 21.97 -3.54
N LEU A 83 4.03 22.25 -4.56
CA LEU A 83 5.29 22.99 -4.42
C LEU A 83 5.09 24.40 -3.81
N GLY A 84 3.97 25.05 -4.12
CA GLY A 84 3.64 26.34 -3.52
C GLY A 84 3.45 26.28 -2.00
N GLN A 85 2.86 25.19 -1.50
CA GLN A 85 2.74 24.98 -0.03
C GLN A 85 4.09 24.67 0.61
N LEU A 86 4.96 23.89 -0.05
CA LEU A 86 6.31 23.64 0.43
C LEU A 86 7.10 24.95 0.51
N ARG A 87 7.02 25.78 -0.49
CA ARG A 87 7.69 27.10 -0.51
C ARG A 87 7.17 28.00 0.61
N ALA A 88 5.86 28.10 0.76
CA ALA A 88 5.25 28.88 1.83
C ALA A 88 5.64 28.38 3.23
N LEU A 89 5.80 27.08 3.39
CA LEU A 89 6.22 26.48 4.65
C LEU A 89 7.64 26.89 5.02
N VAL A 90 8.56 26.86 4.06
CA VAL A 90 9.97 27.22 4.29
C VAL A 90 10.12 28.71 4.51
N SER A 91 9.41 29.56 3.74
CA SER A 91 9.49 31.03 3.88
C SER A 91 8.94 31.58 5.20
N GLN A 92 8.20 30.76 5.97
CA GLN A 92 7.78 31.11 7.33
C GLN A 92 8.90 30.97 8.37
N ASP A 93 10.00 30.32 8.03
CA ASP A 93 11.14 30.15 8.92
C ASP A 93 12.05 31.41 8.82
N LEU A 94 11.83 32.35 9.74
CA LEU A 94 12.56 33.60 9.78
C LEU A 94 14.01 33.45 10.30
N THR A 95 14.42 32.24 10.70
CA THR A 95 15.81 31.95 11.10
C THR A 95 16.72 31.70 9.92
N LEU A 96 16.15 31.44 8.73
CA LEU A 96 16.86 31.16 7.50
C LEU A 96 16.95 32.41 6.63
N ASP A 97 18.09 32.62 6.01
CA ASP A 97 18.24 33.60 4.94
C ASP A 97 17.60 33.10 3.63
N THR A 98 17.52 33.96 2.61
CA THR A 98 16.87 33.62 1.33
C THR A 98 17.53 32.45 0.61
N ALA A 99 18.86 32.33 0.67
CA ALA A 99 19.59 31.22 0.04
C ALA A 99 19.34 29.91 0.78
N GLN A 100 19.32 29.95 2.10
CA GLN A 100 18.99 28.80 2.94
C GLN A 100 17.53 28.36 2.76
N GLN A 101 16.59 29.30 2.62
CA GLN A 101 15.19 29.01 2.32
C GLN A 101 15.05 28.31 0.96
N GLU A 102 15.76 28.77 -0.07
CA GLU A 102 15.72 28.14 -1.39
C GLU A 102 16.33 26.74 -1.35
N ALA A 103 17.46 26.55 -0.67
CA ALA A 103 18.07 25.22 -0.51
C ALA A 103 17.14 24.26 0.27
N ALA A 104 16.53 24.71 1.35
CA ALA A 104 15.56 23.91 2.10
C ALA A 104 14.32 23.55 1.27
N PHE A 105 13.81 24.48 0.47
CA PHE A 105 12.70 24.23 -0.43
C PHE A 105 13.06 23.16 -1.46
N GLN A 106 14.23 23.26 -2.11
CA GLN A 106 14.70 22.29 -3.08
C GLN A 106 14.86 20.89 -2.43
N ALA A 107 15.47 20.81 -1.25
CA ALA A 107 15.61 19.55 -0.53
C ALA A 107 14.24 18.90 -0.24
N LEU A 108 13.28 19.67 0.26
CA LEU A 108 11.93 19.16 0.55
C LEU A 108 11.19 18.72 -0.71
N ALA A 109 11.33 19.45 -1.82
CA ALA A 109 10.73 19.09 -3.11
C ALA A 109 11.31 17.77 -3.63
N HIS A 110 12.62 17.60 -3.62
CA HIS A 110 13.27 16.36 -4.05
C HIS A 110 12.93 15.17 -3.15
N ILE A 111 12.85 15.35 -1.83
CA ILE A 111 12.39 14.31 -0.91
C ILE A 111 10.96 13.89 -1.25
N ALA A 112 10.07 14.82 -1.55
CA ALA A 112 8.68 14.52 -1.90
C ALA A 112 8.59 13.78 -3.24
N LEU A 113 9.36 14.20 -4.25
CA LEU A 113 9.46 13.53 -5.56
C LEU A 113 10.00 12.11 -5.43
N LEU A 114 11.10 11.93 -4.69
CA LEU A 114 11.69 10.62 -4.44
C LEU A 114 10.72 9.70 -3.70
N GLY A 115 10.04 10.20 -2.67
CA GLY A 115 9.04 9.43 -1.92
C GLY A 115 7.88 8.97 -2.80
N HIS A 116 7.49 9.79 -3.78
CA HIS A 116 6.46 9.46 -4.76
C HIS A 116 6.94 8.39 -5.74
N ALA A 117 8.12 8.58 -6.31
CA ALA A 117 8.71 7.62 -7.24
C ALA A 117 8.94 6.25 -6.61
N LEU A 118 9.44 6.20 -5.38
CA LEU A 118 9.61 4.94 -4.63
C LEU A 118 8.29 4.20 -4.39
N LYS A 119 7.18 4.93 -4.24
CA LYS A 119 5.87 4.32 -4.07
C LYS A 119 5.32 3.76 -5.37
N GLU A 120 5.66 4.36 -6.51
CA GLU A 120 5.16 3.92 -7.82
C GLU A 120 5.80 2.63 -8.32
N ASP A 121 6.99 2.29 -7.85
CA ASP A 121 7.71 1.07 -8.24
C ASP A 121 6.94 -0.22 -7.86
N THR A 122 6.29 -0.21 -6.71
CA THR A 122 5.51 -1.36 -6.24
C THR A 122 4.35 -0.92 -5.37
N TRP A 123 3.12 -1.14 -5.85
CA TRP A 123 1.93 -0.89 -5.06
C TRP A 123 1.51 -2.14 -4.28
N SER A 124 2.09 -2.32 -3.13
CA SER A 124 1.62 -3.32 -2.18
C SER A 124 0.58 -2.69 -1.26
N LEU A 125 -0.70 -2.89 -1.56
CA LEU A 125 -1.81 -2.31 -0.79
C LEU A 125 -2.08 -3.11 0.47
N ARG A 126 -1.98 -4.44 0.38
CA ARG A 126 -2.12 -5.38 1.49
C ARG A 126 -1.57 -6.74 1.06
N SER A 127 -1.45 -7.66 2.02
CA SER A 127 -1.06 -9.04 1.73
C SER A 127 -1.94 -9.63 0.60
N GLY A 128 -1.30 -10.10 -0.45
CA GLY A 128 -1.97 -10.68 -1.63
C GLY A 128 -2.53 -9.66 -2.63
N CYS A 129 -2.26 -8.36 -2.46
CA CYS A 129 -2.63 -7.34 -3.44
C CYS A 129 -1.43 -6.48 -3.80
N THR A 130 -0.74 -6.87 -4.86
CA THR A 130 0.37 -6.11 -5.46
C THR A 130 -0.05 -5.65 -6.84
N LEU A 131 0.04 -4.37 -7.11
CA LEU A 131 -0.27 -3.77 -8.39
C LEU A 131 1.02 -3.32 -9.07
N ILE A 132 1.11 -3.56 -10.36
CA ILE A 132 2.22 -3.10 -11.21
C ILE A 132 1.64 -2.08 -12.18
N PRO A 133 2.13 -0.84 -12.20
CA PRO A 133 1.62 0.17 -13.11
C PRO A 133 1.98 -0.17 -14.55
N GLU A 134 1.00 -0.07 -15.45
CA GLU A 134 1.24 -0.21 -16.90
C GLU A 134 1.87 1.06 -17.48
N ARG A 135 1.51 2.20 -16.93
CA ARG A 135 2.01 3.52 -17.34
C ARG A 135 2.07 4.45 -16.14
N THR A 136 3.15 5.19 -16.07
CA THR A 136 3.36 6.27 -15.11
C THR A 136 3.75 7.52 -15.90
N TYR A 137 3.21 8.66 -15.50
CA TYR A 137 3.60 9.96 -16.09
C TYR A 137 3.48 11.05 -15.03
N TRP A 138 4.29 12.07 -15.19
CA TRP A 138 4.29 13.24 -14.33
C TRP A 138 3.79 14.44 -15.12
N THR A 139 2.98 15.26 -14.48
CA THR A 139 2.52 16.52 -15.06
C THR A 139 2.84 17.69 -14.16
N GLY A 140 3.32 18.78 -14.74
CA GLY A 140 3.42 20.08 -14.12
C GLY A 140 2.14 20.86 -14.36
N VAL A 141 1.55 21.39 -13.29
CA VAL A 141 0.36 22.24 -13.37
C VAL A 141 0.72 23.62 -12.84
N TYR A 142 0.67 24.61 -13.70
CA TYR A 142 0.96 26.00 -13.36
C TYR A 142 -0.32 26.84 -13.43
N PRO A 143 -0.52 27.80 -12.54
CA PRO A 143 -1.69 28.68 -12.58
C PRO A 143 -1.87 29.36 -13.95
N GLY A 144 -3.02 29.15 -14.57
CA GLY A 144 -3.35 29.76 -15.86
C GLY A 144 -2.66 29.13 -17.09
N GLN A 145 -1.97 28.02 -16.94
CA GLN A 145 -1.33 27.29 -18.02
C GLN A 145 -1.99 25.90 -18.20
N GLN A 146 -1.77 25.29 -19.36
CA GLN A 146 -2.14 23.90 -19.59
C GLN A 146 -1.18 22.97 -18.83
N GLU A 147 -1.65 21.77 -18.53
CA GLU A 147 -0.81 20.72 -17.95
C GLU A 147 0.33 20.39 -18.90
N GLU A 148 1.55 20.38 -18.38
CA GLU A 148 2.75 20.01 -19.11
C GLU A 148 3.22 18.64 -18.65
N GLN A 149 3.42 17.72 -19.59
CA GLN A 149 4.00 16.43 -19.27
C GLN A 149 5.50 16.59 -19.01
N LEU A 150 5.94 16.14 -17.82
CA LEU A 150 7.33 16.22 -17.42
C LEU A 150 8.06 14.92 -17.75
N GLU A 151 9.36 15.03 -17.96
CA GLU A 151 10.23 13.85 -18.07
C GLU A 151 10.24 13.07 -16.76
N ILE A 152 10.15 11.75 -16.87
CA ILE A 152 10.19 10.85 -15.70
C ILE A 152 11.65 10.61 -15.37
N LEU A 153 12.08 11.12 -14.21
CA LEU A 153 13.38 10.79 -13.64
C LEU A 153 13.33 9.40 -13.02
N THR A 154 14.40 8.64 -13.18
CA THR A 154 14.52 7.34 -12.52
C THR A 154 14.64 7.51 -11.01
N VAL A 155 14.29 6.47 -10.26
CA VAL A 155 14.48 6.48 -8.79
C VAL A 155 15.94 6.74 -8.42
N GLU A 156 16.87 6.25 -9.22
CA GLU A 156 18.30 6.41 -8.99
C GLU A 156 18.78 7.86 -9.22
N ASP A 157 18.29 8.49 -10.30
CA ASP A 157 18.53 9.92 -10.55
C ASP A 157 17.96 10.79 -9.43
N LEU A 158 16.73 10.50 -9.00
CA LEU A 158 16.09 11.22 -7.90
C LEU A 158 16.81 11.03 -6.56
N LYS A 159 17.37 9.87 -6.28
CA LYS A 159 18.22 9.66 -5.08
C LYS A 159 19.47 10.55 -5.14
N GLN A 160 20.13 10.59 -6.29
CA GLN A 160 21.34 11.39 -6.47
C GLN A 160 21.02 12.89 -6.34
N GLU A 161 20.00 13.37 -7.01
CA GLU A 161 19.58 14.77 -6.93
C GLU A 161 19.10 15.16 -5.52
N THR A 162 18.38 14.27 -4.85
CA THR A 162 17.95 14.49 -3.45
C THR A 162 19.15 14.61 -2.53
N ALA A 163 20.15 13.72 -2.66
CA ALA A 163 21.37 13.79 -1.86
C ALA A 163 22.13 15.10 -2.08
N GLN A 164 22.22 15.58 -3.34
CA GLN A 164 22.85 16.86 -3.68
C GLN A 164 22.07 18.06 -3.12
N ALA A 165 20.73 17.99 -3.14
CA ALA A 165 19.88 19.06 -2.62
C ALA A 165 19.95 19.17 -1.09
N ILE A 166 20.12 18.05 -0.39
CA ILE A 166 20.29 18.02 1.09
C ILE A 166 21.68 18.52 1.52
N ALA A 167 22.70 18.33 0.67
CA ALA A 167 24.08 18.72 1.00
C ALA A 167 24.38 20.22 0.83
N LYS A 168 23.48 20.98 0.23
CA LYS A 168 23.55 22.44 0.07
C LYS A 168 23.02 23.16 1.31
#